data_8311d1af723ad121ee1d50363f9e1a97
#
_entry.id   8311d1af723ad121ee1d50363f9e1a97
#
_cell.length_a   1.000
_cell.length_b   1.000
_cell.length_c   1.000
_cell.angle_alpha   90.00
_cell.angle_beta   90.00
_cell.angle_gamma   90.00
#
_symmetry.space_group_name_H-M   'P 1'
#
loop_
_entity.id
_entity.type
_entity.pdbx_description
1 polymer ?
#
loop_
_entity_poly.entity_id
_entity_poly.type
_entity_poly.pdbx_seq_one_letter_code
_entity_poly.pdbx_strand_id
1 'polypeptide(L)'
;MHILVVEDEKALCDTIARSLRRLAYSVDCCYDGQSALDMLSIEKFDLVVLDLNLTEKDGLTVLKTLRKDDKDTKVLILSARCEVADKVNGLDAGANDYLTKPFHLDELAARIRSLTLRCFTQNDVVLSCGNLLFDTKLRKASVSGDNLTLTRKETEILEYLILNQGRPISQEEFLEHVWDSSIDDFSNSIRVHISSLRKKLRAALG
;
A
#
# COMPACT_ATOMS: atom_id res chain seq x y z
N MET A 1 -3.33 -0.12 4.31
CA MET A 1 -2.69 0.55 3.16
C MET A 1 -3.27 -0.02 1.89
N HIS A 2 -3.84 0.83 1.08
CA HIS A 2 -4.55 0.48 -0.15
C HIS A 2 -3.64 0.73 -1.36
N ILE A 3 -3.38 -0.30 -2.15
CA ILE A 3 -2.44 -0.29 -3.28
C ILE A 3 -3.21 -0.60 -4.56
N LEU A 4 -3.01 0.23 -5.60
CA LEU A 4 -3.44 -0.10 -6.95
C LEU A 4 -2.26 -0.69 -7.73
N VAL A 5 -2.46 -1.86 -8.35
CA VAL A 5 -1.50 -2.46 -9.29
C VAL A 5 -2.03 -2.33 -10.70
N VAL A 6 -1.30 -1.61 -11.55
CA VAL A 6 -1.64 -1.33 -12.95
C VAL A 6 -0.61 -2.03 -13.84
N GLU A 7 -1.03 -3.13 -14.47
CA GLU A 7 -0.16 -4.00 -15.27
C GLU A 7 -1.02 -4.73 -16.31
N ASP A 8 -0.69 -4.65 -17.60
CA ASP A 8 -1.47 -5.26 -18.68
C ASP A 8 -1.28 -6.78 -18.79
N GLU A 9 -0.14 -7.30 -18.34
CA GLU A 9 0.05 -8.74 -18.22
C GLU A 9 -0.67 -9.28 -16.98
N LYS A 10 -1.90 -9.79 -17.15
CA LYS A 10 -2.77 -10.27 -16.08
C LYS A 10 -2.09 -11.25 -15.12
N ALA A 11 -1.28 -12.19 -15.67
CA ALA A 11 -0.58 -13.19 -14.85
C ALA A 11 0.44 -12.54 -13.90
N LEU A 12 1.15 -11.52 -14.36
CA LEU A 12 2.09 -10.74 -13.55
C LEU A 12 1.34 -9.88 -12.53
N CYS A 13 0.31 -9.16 -12.96
CA CYS A 13 -0.56 -8.35 -12.08
C CYS A 13 -1.11 -9.19 -10.92
N ASP A 14 -1.71 -10.34 -11.22
CA ASP A 14 -2.26 -11.25 -10.20
C ASP A 14 -1.19 -11.82 -9.27
N THR A 15 0.02 -12.06 -9.79
CA THR A 15 1.15 -12.54 -8.99
C THR A 15 1.63 -11.48 -8.01
N ILE A 16 1.78 -10.23 -8.46
CA ILE A 16 2.12 -9.08 -7.63
C ILE A 16 1.04 -8.90 -6.55
N ALA A 17 -0.23 -8.82 -6.96
CA ALA A 17 -1.35 -8.61 -6.05
C ALA A 17 -1.43 -9.71 -4.98
N ARG A 18 -1.27 -10.97 -5.37
CA ARG A 18 -1.25 -12.12 -4.43
C ARG A 18 -0.10 -12.02 -3.43
N SER A 19 1.09 -11.61 -3.88
CA SER A 19 2.23 -11.40 -3.02
C SER A 19 1.99 -10.28 -2.00
N LEU A 20 1.47 -9.15 -2.45
CA LEU A 20 1.17 -8.01 -1.59
C LEU A 20 0.02 -8.30 -0.61
N ARG A 21 -1.02 -9.02 -1.06
CA ARG A 21 -2.11 -9.48 -0.18
C ARG A 21 -1.63 -10.44 0.90
N ARG A 22 -0.61 -11.27 0.66
CA ARG A 22 0.03 -12.12 1.70
C ARG A 22 0.77 -11.30 2.74
N LEU A 23 1.26 -10.13 2.35
CA LEU A 23 1.85 -9.14 3.26
C LEU A 23 0.79 -8.26 3.94
N ALA A 24 -0.49 -8.64 3.89
CA ALA A 24 -1.63 -7.92 4.47
C ALA A 24 -1.79 -6.48 3.93
N TYR A 25 -1.55 -6.23 2.64
CA TYR A 25 -1.98 -5.02 1.95
C TYR A 25 -3.37 -5.22 1.32
N SER A 26 -4.20 -4.18 1.31
CA SER A 26 -5.36 -4.10 0.42
C SER A 26 -4.87 -3.82 -0.98
N VAL A 27 -5.32 -4.60 -1.98
CA VAL A 27 -4.77 -4.49 -3.34
C VAL A 27 -5.88 -4.62 -4.37
N ASP A 28 -6.02 -3.60 -5.19
CA ASP A 28 -6.82 -3.64 -6.40
C ASP A 28 -5.94 -3.78 -7.64
N CYS A 29 -6.50 -4.34 -8.68
CA CYS A 29 -5.81 -4.63 -9.93
C CYS A 29 -6.49 -3.91 -11.08
N CYS A 30 -5.68 -3.38 -11.98
CA CYS A 30 -6.11 -2.76 -13.21
C CYS A 30 -5.20 -3.19 -14.35
N TYR A 31 -5.72 -3.36 -15.55
CA TYR A 31 -5.00 -3.99 -16.65
C TYR A 31 -4.76 -3.06 -17.85
N ASP A 32 -5.17 -1.81 -17.75
CA ASP A 32 -4.97 -0.79 -18.79
C ASP A 32 -4.96 0.62 -18.17
N GLY A 33 -4.42 1.57 -18.92
CA GLY A 33 -4.22 2.92 -18.43
C GLY A 33 -5.51 3.75 -18.32
N GLN A 34 -6.57 3.45 -19.09
CA GLN A 34 -7.84 4.18 -18.99
C GLN A 34 -8.59 3.75 -17.72
N SER A 35 -8.74 2.45 -17.51
CA SER A 35 -9.35 1.91 -16.28
C SER A 35 -8.61 2.36 -15.03
N ALA A 36 -7.27 2.49 -15.10
CA ALA A 36 -6.49 3.02 -13.99
C ALA A 36 -6.89 4.47 -13.65
N LEU A 37 -7.05 5.34 -14.65
CA LEU A 37 -7.49 6.72 -14.44
C LEU A 37 -8.91 6.79 -13.87
N ASP A 38 -9.81 5.94 -14.36
CA ASP A 38 -11.18 5.87 -13.87
C ASP A 38 -11.21 5.46 -12.38
N MET A 39 -10.45 4.44 -11.99
CA MET A 39 -10.33 4.03 -10.58
C MET A 39 -9.72 5.14 -9.72
N LEU A 40 -8.63 5.77 -10.16
CA LEU A 40 -7.95 6.86 -9.45
C LEU A 40 -8.83 8.11 -9.29
N SER A 41 -9.85 8.28 -10.14
CA SER A 41 -10.82 9.40 -10.03
C SER A 41 -11.90 9.14 -8.98
N ILE A 42 -12.18 7.87 -8.67
CA ILE A 42 -13.27 7.43 -7.78
C ILE A 42 -12.73 7.11 -6.39
N GLU A 43 -11.58 6.46 -6.31
CA GLU A 43 -11.02 5.93 -5.08
C GLU A 43 -9.63 6.50 -4.79
N LYS A 44 -9.29 6.58 -3.50
CA LYS A 44 -7.96 6.98 -3.05
C LYS A 44 -7.09 5.76 -2.77
N PHE A 45 -5.87 5.84 -3.26
CA PHE A 45 -4.85 4.83 -3.02
C PHE A 45 -3.66 5.45 -2.30
N ASP A 46 -3.05 4.69 -1.39
CA ASP A 46 -1.83 5.12 -0.69
C ASP A 46 -0.61 5.00 -1.61
N LEU A 47 -0.66 4.01 -2.52
CA LEU A 47 0.42 3.74 -3.47
C LEU A 47 -0.12 3.10 -4.76
N VAL A 48 0.45 3.51 -5.89
CA VAL A 48 0.22 2.91 -7.20
C VAL A 48 1.51 2.23 -7.67
N VAL A 49 1.42 0.95 -8.01
CA VAL A 49 2.44 0.22 -8.76
C VAL A 49 2.04 0.31 -10.23
N LEU A 50 2.83 0.97 -11.06
CA LEU A 50 2.44 1.38 -12.40
C LEU A 50 3.42 0.89 -13.46
N ASP A 51 2.96 0.02 -14.37
CA ASP A 51 3.71 -0.22 -15.60
C ASP A 51 3.61 0.98 -16.56
N LEU A 52 4.69 1.24 -17.28
CA LEU A 52 4.70 2.24 -18.34
C LEU A 52 4.16 1.70 -19.66
N ASN A 53 4.33 0.42 -19.94
CA ASN A 53 3.94 -0.20 -21.20
C ASN A 53 2.51 -0.76 -21.13
N LEU A 54 1.55 0.11 -20.85
CA LEU A 54 0.13 -0.26 -20.79
C LEU A 54 -0.55 -0.16 -22.14
N THR A 55 -1.62 -0.92 -22.30
CA THR A 55 -2.59 -0.74 -23.38
C THR A 55 -3.48 0.48 -23.12
N GLU A 56 -4.19 0.94 -24.14
CA GLU A 56 -5.11 2.10 -24.16
C GLU A 56 -4.37 3.43 -23.89
N LYS A 57 -3.75 3.60 -22.74
CA LYS A 57 -2.96 4.77 -22.37
C LYS A 57 -1.62 4.37 -21.76
N ASP A 58 -0.54 4.96 -22.27
CA ASP A 58 0.81 4.79 -21.71
C ASP A 58 0.86 5.23 -20.23
N GLY A 59 1.56 4.44 -19.41
CA GLY A 59 1.62 4.67 -17.98
C GLY A 59 2.22 6.02 -17.59
N LEU A 60 3.11 6.59 -18.40
CA LEU A 60 3.63 7.94 -18.16
C LEU A 60 2.52 9.00 -18.29
N THR A 61 1.56 8.78 -19.19
CA THR A 61 0.38 9.63 -19.35
C THR A 61 -0.54 9.50 -18.13
N VAL A 62 -0.72 8.27 -17.61
CA VAL A 62 -1.47 8.02 -16.37
C VAL A 62 -0.82 8.78 -15.21
N LEU A 63 0.49 8.65 -15.01
CA LEU A 63 1.24 9.34 -13.98
C LEU A 63 1.08 10.86 -14.07
N LYS A 64 1.29 11.44 -15.25
CA LYS A 64 1.16 12.89 -15.46
C LYS A 64 -0.25 13.39 -15.20
N THR A 65 -1.26 12.58 -15.53
CA THR A 65 -2.66 12.93 -15.26
C THR A 65 -2.95 12.88 -13.78
N LEU A 66 -2.54 11.83 -13.08
CA LEU A 66 -2.65 11.72 -11.64
C LEU A 66 -2.02 12.93 -10.93
N ARG A 67 -0.81 13.33 -11.33
CA ARG A 67 -0.06 14.41 -10.68
C ARG A 67 -0.65 15.81 -10.85
N LYS A 68 -1.61 16.01 -11.76
CA LYS A 68 -2.35 17.28 -11.86
C LYS A 68 -3.22 17.52 -10.63
N ASP A 69 -3.86 16.46 -10.14
CA ASP A 69 -4.88 16.54 -9.11
C ASP A 69 -4.42 15.94 -7.76
N ASP A 70 -3.47 14.99 -7.79
CA ASP A 70 -2.95 14.30 -6.62
C ASP A 70 -1.41 14.26 -6.62
N LYS A 71 -0.84 14.87 -5.57
CA LYS A 71 0.61 14.91 -5.30
C LYS A 71 1.03 13.98 -4.16
N ASP A 72 0.09 13.42 -3.43
CA ASP A 72 0.33 12.69 -2.19
C ASP A 72 0.44 11.17 -2.41
N THR A 73 -0.40 10.61 -3.28
CA THR A 73 -0.34 9.19 -3.64
C THR A 73 1.06 8.81 -4.13
N LYS A 74 1.66 7.80 -3.52
CA LYS A 74 2.98 7.32 -3.91
C LYS A 74 2.88 6.51 -5.21
N VAL A 75 3.82 6.73 -6.12
CA VAL A 75 3.89 5.98 -7.39
C VAL A 75 5.24 5.30 -7.51
N LEU A 76 5.21 3.97 -7.63
CA LEU A 76 6.33 3.11 -7.97
C LEU A 76 6.16 2.63 -9.41
N ILE A 77 7.03 3.08 -10.30
CA ILE A 77 7.03 2.61 -11.68
C ILE A 77 7.64 1.20 -11.74
N LEU A 78 6.97 0.29 -12.46
CA LEU A 78 7.52 -0.98 -12.93
C LEU A 78 7.66 -0.92 -14.44
N SER A 79 8.86 -1.17 -14.99
CA SER A 79 9.00 -1.11 -16.45
C SER A 79 10.15 -1.95 -16.98
N ALA A 80 9.99 -2.47 -18.20
CA ALA A 80 11.08 -3.08 -18.96
C ALA A 80 12.06 -2.02 -19.53
N ARG A 81 11.70 -0.73 -19.52
CA ARG A 81 12.58 0.36 -19.95
C ARG A 81 13.67 0.54 -18.90
N CYS A 82 14.91 0.24 -19.25
CA CYS A 82 16.03 0.20 -18.29
C CYS A 82 17.05 1.34 -18.49
N GLU A 83 16.90 2.14 -19.53
CA GLU A 83 17.82 3.25 -19.81
C GLU A 83 17.75 4.31 -18.72
N VAL A 84 18.87 4.98 -18.49
CA VAL A 84 18.95 6.06 -17.48
C VAL A 84 17.96 7.17 -17.79
N ALA A 85 17.82 7.51 -19.08
CA ALA A 85 16.87 8.53 -19.54
C ALA A 85 15.41 8.19 -19.17
N ASP A 86 15.00 6.92 -19.30
CA ASP A 86 13.64 6.48 -18.94
C ASP A 86 13.38 6.64 -17.44
N LYS A 87 14.37 6.26 -16.63
CA LYS A 87 14.27 6.38 -15.16
C LYS A 87 14.17 7.84 -14.74
N VAL A 88 15.02 8.70 -15.30
CA VAL A 88 14.99 10.14 -15.05
C VAL A 88 13.64 10.73 -15.46
N ASN A 89 13.16 10.42 -16.67
CA ASN A 89 11.86 10.90 -17.15
C ASN A 89 10.70 10.46 -16.27
N GLY A 90 10.72 9.21 -15.76
CA GLY A 90 9.68 8.70 -14.86
C GLY A 90 9.70 9.44 -13.51
N LEU A 91 10.88 9.64 -12.93
CA LEU A 91 11.04 10.35 -11.66
C LEU A 91 10.68 11.84 -11.79
N ASP A 92 11.13 12.50 -12.85
CA ASP A 92 10.82 13.91 -13.14
C ASP A 92 9.32 14.12 -13.43
N ALA A 93 8.64 13.10 -13.97
CA ALA A 93 7.18 13.12 -14.13
C ALA A 93 6.41 12.97 -12.80
N GLY A 94 7.10 12.76 -11.68
CA GLY A 94 6.52 12.72 -10.35
C GLY A 94 6.37 11.32 -9.75
N ALA A 95 7.04 10.29 -10.30
CA ALA A 95 7.15 9.01 -9.62
C ALA A 95 8.05 9.12 -8.38
N ASN A 96 7.75 8.31 -7.37
CA ASN A 96 8.51 8.29 -6.12
C ASN A 96 9.68 7.30 -6.14
N ASP A 97 9.58 6.25 -6.99
CA ASP A 97 10.66 5.28 -7.22
C ASP A 97 10.44 4.56 -8.57
N TYR A 98 11.46 3.84 -9.01
CA TYR A 98 11.49 3.13 -10.28
C TYR A 98 12.14 1.77 -10.12
N LEU A 99 11.45 0.70 -10.55
CA LEU A 99 11.93 -0.67 -10.52
C LEU A 99 11.89 -1.27 -11.93
N THR A 100 13.03 -1.79 -12.38
CA THR A 100 13.12 -2.40 -13.72
C THR A 100 12.70 -3.85 -13.72
N LYS A 101 11.99 -4.28 -14.76
CA LYS A 101 11.73 -5.69 -15.07
C LYS A 101 12.97 -6.33 -15.73
N PRO A 102 13.37 -7.58 -15.39
CA PRO A 102 12.78 -8.44 -14.35
C PRO A 102 13.19 -8.03 -12.93
N PHE A 103 12.31 -8.27 -11.96
CA PHE A 103 12.52 -7.96 -10.54
C PHE A 103 12.12 -9.13 -9.64
N HIS A 104 12.58 -9.11 -8.40
CA HIS A 104 12.12 -10.02 -7.35
C HIS A 104 10.97 -9.39 -6.56
N LEU A 105 9.95 -10.20 -6.19
CA LEU A 105 8.81 -9.74 -5.41
C LEU A 105 9.23 -9.16 -4.03
N ASP A 106 10.30 -9.70 -3.44
CA ASP A 106 10.84 -9.18 -2.18
C ASP A 106 11.44 -7.77 -2.36
N GLU A 107 12.05 -7.46 -3.53
CA GLU A 107 12.53 -6.12 -3.84
C GLU A 107 11.37 -5.15 -3.99
N LEU A 108 10.33 -5.54 -4.76
CA LEU A 108 9.11 -4.75 -4.89
C LEU A 108 8.50 -4.44 -3.53
N ALA A 109 8.34 -5.44 -2.66
CA ALA A 109 7.82 -5.28 -1.31
C ALA A 109 8.68 -4.35 -0.44
N ALA A 110 10.01 -4.44 -0.55
CA ALA A 110 10.93 -3.57 0.17
C ALA A 110 10.82 -2.10 -0.27
N ARG A 111 10.67 -1.85 -1.58
CA ARG A 111 10.48 -0.49 -2.11
C ARG A 111 9.14 0.10 -1.71
N ILE A 112 8.06 -0.66 -1.81
CA ILE A 112 6.73 -0.26 -1.33
C ILE A 112 6.81 0.15 0.14
N ARG A 113 7.42 -0.69 0.99
CA ARG A 113 7.61 -0.38 2.41
C ARG A 113 8.41 0.91 2.61
N SER A 114 9.50 1.10 1.89
CA SER A 114 10.33 2.31 1.97
C SER A 114 9.56 3.58 1.59
N LEU A 115 8.69 3.51 0.59
CA LEU A 115 7.88 4.64 0.15
C LEU A 115 6.81 5.04 1.17
N THR A 116 6.28 4.07 1.90
CA THR A 116 5.21 4.28 2.87
C THR A 116 5.71 4.66 4.26
N LEU A 117 6.94 4.28 4.61
CA LEU A 117 7.55 4.58 5.91
C LEU A 117 8.19 5.98 5.98
N ARG A 118 8.22 6.77 4.91
CA ARG A 118 8.92 8.08 4.88
C ARG A 118 8.39 9.14 5.85
N CYS A 119 7.30 8.88 6.57
CA CYS A 119 6.87 9.74 7.70
C CYS A 119 7.61 9.42 9.02
N PHE A 120 8.37 8.32 9.08
CA PHE A 120 9.19 7.92 10.22
C PHE A 120 10.67 7.99 9.85
N THR A 121 11.53 8.28 10.81
CA THR A 121 12.98 8.35 10.62
C THR A 121 13.51 7.12 9.90
N GLN A 122 14.37 7.31 8.95
CA GLN A 122 14.81 6.44 7.85
C GLN A 122 15.39 5.05 8.24
N ASN A 123 15.32 4.62 9.51
CA ASN A 123 15.97 3.41 10.02
C ASN A 123 15.06 2.39 10.71
N ASP A 124 13.77 2.66 10.90
CA ASP A 124 12.96 1.78 11.72
C ASP A 124 12.16 0.76 10.89
N VAL A 125 12.73 -0.44 10.70
CA VAL A 125 11.99 -1.64 10.27
C VAL A 125 10.92 -2.00 11.30
N VAL A 126 11.04 -1.50 12.54
CA VAL A 126 10.13 -1.72 13.65
C VAL A 126 9.53 -0.38 14.10
N LEU A 127 8.23 -0.23 13.97
CA LEU A 127 7.46 0.90 14.49
C LEU A 127 7.13 0.64 15.96
N SER A 128 7.15 1.69 16.80
CA SER A 128 6.86 1.57 18.22
C SER A 128 5.76 2.53 18.69
N CYS A 129 4.94 2.06 19.63
CA CYS A 129 3.96 2.86 20.35
C CYS A 129 3.89 2.37 21.80
N GLY A 130 4.65 2.99 22.71
CA GLY A 130 4.84 2.48 24.06
C GLY A 130 5.50 1.09 24.03
N ASN A 131 4.87 0.10 24.68
CA ASN A 131 5.36 -1.28 24.71
C ASN A 131 4.95 -2.11 23.48
N LEU A 132 4.17 -1.55 22.56
CA LEU A 132 3.76 -2.18 21.32
C LEU A 132 4.84 -1.95 20.26
N LEU A 133 5.30 -3.02 19.64
CA LEU A 133 6.23 -3.01 18.51
C LEU A 133 5.55 -3.64 17.30
N PHE A 134 5.77 -3.06 16.13
CA PHE A 134 5.27 -3.58 14.88
C PHE A 134 6.42 -3.72 13.87
N ASP A 135 6.76 -4.95 13.52
CA ASP A 135 7.75 -5.25 12.47
C ASP A 135 7.10 -5.07 11.10
N THR A 136 7.53 -4.06 10.37
CA THR A 136 6.96 -3.71 9.05
C THR A 136 7.36 -4.71 7.96
N LYS A 137 8.47 -5.44 8.13
CA LYS A 137 8.94 -6.46 7.19
C LYS A 137 8.15 -7.76 7.35
N LEU A 138 7.99 -8.21 8.61
CA LEU A 138 7.25 -9.44 8.92
C LEU A 138 5.74 -9.17 9.05
N ARG A 139 5.33 -7.91 9.16
CA ARG A 139 3.97 -7.44 9.44
C ARG A 139 3.38 -8.13 10.68
N LYS A 140 4.19 -8.17 11.73
CA LYS A 140 3.85 -8.77 13.01
C LYS A 140 3.93 -7.74 14.13
N ALA A 141 2.99 -7.83 15.05
CA ALA A 141 2.97 -7.03 16.26
C ALA A 141 3.45 -7.86 17.46
N SER A 142 4.11 -7.21 18.41
CA SER A 142 4.43 -7.77 19.72
C SER A 142 4.22 -6.72 20.80
N VAL A 143 3.91 -7.17 22.01
CA VAL A 143 3.76 -6.33 23.20
C VAL A 143 4.68 -6.89 24.29
N SER A 144 5.59 -6.06 24.77
CA SER A 144 6.58 -6.47 25.81
C SER A 144 7.39 -7.72 25.43
N GLY A 145 7.57 -8.00 24.14
CA GLY A 145 8.29 -9.16 23.61
C GLY A 145 7.41 -10.35 23.22
N ASP A 146 6.14 -10.39 23.64
CA ASP A 146 5.20 -11.44 23.28
C ASP A 146 4.49 -11.14 21.95
N ASN A 147 4.44 -12.12 21.05
CA ASN A 147 3.80 -11.97 19.75
C ASN A 147 2.28 -11.85 19.86
N LEU A 148 1.71 -10.85 19.23
CA LEU A 148 0.27 -10.63 19.15
C LEU A 148 -0.31 -11.32 17.91
N THR A 149 -1.20 -12.29 18.11
CA THR A 149 -1.87 -12.98 17.01
C THR A 149 -3.01 -12.14 16.45
N LEU A 150 -2.78 -11.52 15.30
CA LEU A 150 -3.74 -10.67 14.59
C LEU A 150 -4.22 -11.34 13.31
N THR A 151 -5.48 -11.07 12.94
CA THR A 151 -5.97 -11.36 11.58
C THR A 151 -5.38 -10.36 10.59
N ARG A 152 -5.51 -10.65 9.29
CA ARG A 152 -5.05 -9.77 8.23
C ARG A 152 -5.59 -8.33 8.40
N LYS A 153 -6.91 -8.18 8.56
CA LYS A 153 -7.55 -6.86 8.74
C LYS A 153 -7.17 -6.16 10.04
N GLU A 154 -7.00 -6.89 11.13
CA GLU A 154 -6.48 -6.32 12.38
C GLU A 154 -5.04 -5.81 12.22
N THR A 155 -4.21 -6.50 11.44
CA THR A 155 -2.84 -6.09 11.13
C THR A 155 -2.83 -4.81 10.30
N GLU A 156 -3.67 -4.72 9.26
CA GLU A 156 -3.83 -3.53 8.41
C GLU A 156 -4.29 -2.32 9.23
N ILE A 157 -5.30 -2.51 10.08
CA ILE A 157 -5.81 -1.45 10.98
C ILE A 157 -4.73 -1.00 11.95
N LEU A 158 -4.03 -1.94 12.59
CA LEU A 158 -2.99 -1.62 13.56
C LEU A 158 -1.84 -0.83 12.94
N GLU A 159 -1.36 -1.28 11.77
CA GLU A 159 -0.31 -0.56 11.02
C GLU A 159 -0.75 0.85 10.68
N TYR A 160 -1.97 1.02 10.15
CA TYR A 160 -2.50 2.33 9.81
C TYR A 160 -2.60 3.27 11.02
N LEU A 161 -3.03 2.75 12.18
CA LEU A 161 -3.07 3.50 13.44
C LEU A 161 -1.67 3.91 13.92
N ILE A 162 -0.69 3.00 13.84
CA ILE A 162 0.68 3.30 14.26
C ILE A 162 1.32 4.34 13.34
N LEU A 163 1.08 4.25 12.03
CA LEU A 163 1.58 5.23 11.05
C LEU A 163 0.95 6.62 11.20
N ASN A 164 -0.22 6.71 11.81
CA ASN A 164 -0.95 7.95 12.00
C ASN A 164 -1.12 8.33 13.49
N GLN A 165 -0.10 8.06 14.32
CA GLN A 165 -0.14 8.38 15.75
C GLN A 165 -0.41 9.87 16.00
N GLY A 166 -1.16 10.14 17.06
CA GLY A 166 -1.39 11.52 17.53
C GLY A 166 -2.57 12.25 16.87
N ARG A 167 -3.28 11.62 15.92
CA ARG A 167 -4.50 12.18 15.34
C ARG A 167 -5.69 11.19 15.38
N PRO A 168 -6.92 11.69 15.49
CA PRO A 168 -8.09 10.84 15.31
C PRO A 168 -8.21 10.40 13.85
N ILE A 169 -8.67 9.17 13.63
CA ILE A 169 -8.93 8.58 12.32
C ILE A 169 -10.42 8.30 12.20
N SER A 170 -11.06 8.77 11.14
CA SER A 170 -12.48 8.56 10.91
C SER A 170 -12.76 7.14 10.39
N GLN A 171 -14.03 6.73 10.41
CA GLN A 171 -14.44 5.43 9.85
C GLN A 171 -14.29 5.43 8.33
N GLU A 172 -14.59 6.55 7.70
CA GLU A 172 -14.46 6.77 6.25
C GLU A 172 -13.00 6.63 5.83
N GLU A 173 -12.07 7.21 6.60
CA GLU A 173 -10.63 7.10 6.35
C GLU A 173 -10.13 5.65 6.44
N PHE A 174 -10.65 4.83 7.36
CA PHE A 174 -10.35 3.40 7.38
C PHE A 174 -10.88 2.67 6.16
N LEU A 175 -12.06 3.04 5.65
CA LEU A 175 -12.62 2.48 4.43
C LEU A 175 -11.72 2.77 3.23
N GLU A 176 -11.25 4.01 3.09
CA GLU A 176 -10.41 4.43 1.98
C GLU A 176 -9.04 3.72 1.98
N HIS A 177 -8.42 3.51 3.14
CA HIS A 177 -7.01 3.10 3.24
C HIS A 177 -6.79 1.63 3.65
N VAL A 178 -7.80 0.95 4.18
CA VAL A 178 -7.65 -0.40 4.75
C VAL A 178 -8.57 -1.42 4.06
N TRP A 179 -9.57 -0.97 3.31
CA TRP A 179 -10.48 -1.86 2.56
C TRP A 179 -10.21 -1.76 1.06
N ASP A 180 -10.25 -2.91 0.38
CA ASP A 180 -10.26 -3.03 -1.07
C ASP A 180 -11.70 -3.10 -1.60
N SER A 181 -11.91 -2.85 -2.87
CA SER A 181 -13.23 -2.81 -3.53
C SER A 181 -13.97 -4.16 -3.54
N SER A 182 -13.35 -5.23 -3.05
CA SER A 182 -13.90 -6.60 -3.14
C SER A 182 -14.90 -6.97 -2.05
N ILE A 183 -15.26 -6.05 -1.11
CA ILE A 183 -16.10 -6.37 0.06
C ILE A 183 -17.29 -5.43 0.17
N ASP A 184 -18.50 -5.96 -0.09
CA ASP A 184 -19.78 -5.23 -0.09
C ASP A 184 -20.38 -4.86 1.28
N ASP A 185 -19.78 -5.23 2.43
CA ASP A 185 -20.42 -5.07 3.75
C ASP A 185 -19.59 -4.15 4.68
N PHE A 186 -19.68 -2.85 4.40
CA PHE A 186 -18.69 -1.86 4.83
C PHE A 186 -18.76 -1.38 6.29
N SER A 187 -19.93 -1.14 6.86
CA SER A 187 -19.99 -0.38 8.13
C SER A 187 -19.86 -1.22 9.41
N ASN A 188 -20.41 -2.43 9.43
CA ASN A 188 -20.35 -3.32 10.60
C ASN A 188 -19.01 -4.03 10.73
N SER A 189 -18.34 -4.32 9.61
CA SER A 189 -17.08 -5.03 9.56
C SER A 189 -15.96 -4.27 10.28
N ILE A 190 -15.84 -2.95 10.07
CA ILE A 190 -14.81 -2.11 10.71
C ILE A 190 -14.95 -2.15 12.23
N ARG A 191 -16.17 -1.93 12.75
CA ARG A 191 -16.42 -1.91 14.20
C ARG A 191 -16.08 -3.23 14.85
N VAL A 192 -16.36 -4.34 14.18
CA VAL A 192 -16.01 -5.69 14.66
C VAL A 192 -14.51 -5.86 14.76
N HIS A 193 -13.76 -5.53 13.70
CA HIS A 193 -12.31 -5.64 13.69
C HIS A 193 -11.63 -4.71 14.70
N ILE A 194 -12.07 -3.46 14.80
CA ILE A 194 -11.55 -2.52 15.83
C ILE A 194 -11.85 -3.03 17.23
N SER A 195 -13.06 -3.55 17.49
CA SER A 195 -13.43 -4.10 18.78
C SER A 195 -12.56 -5.31 19.15
N SER A 196 -12.35 -6.23 18.19
CA SER A 196 -11.49 -7.40 18.35
C SER A 196 -10.04 -7.00 18.61
N LEU A 197 -9.49 -6.09 17.78
CA LEU A 197 -8.13 -5.56 17.96
C LEU A 197 -7.96 -4.90 19.34
N ARG A 198 -8.90 -4.06 19.75
CA ARG A 198 -8.90 -3.42 21.07
C ARG A 198 -8.90 -4.43 22.22
N LYS A 199 -9.70 -5.52 22.10
CA LYS A 199 -9.71 -6.59 23.10
C LYS A 199 -8.36 -7.29 23.21
N LYS A 200 -7.73 -7.60 22.07
CA LYS A 200 -6.40 -8.24 22.01
C LYS A 200 -5.31 -7.35 22.60
N LEU A 201 -5.30 -6.07 22.22
CA LEU A 201 -4.34 -5.10 22.75
C LEU A 201 -4.51 -4.91 24.26
N ARG A 202 -5.74 -4.80 24.78
CA ARG A 202 -5.99 -4.71 26.23
C ARG A 202 -5.51 -5.95 26.98
N ALA A 203 -5.73 -7.14 26.41
CA ALA A 203 -5.29 -8.38 27.04
C ALA A 203 -3.75 -8.51 27.09
N ALA A 204 -3.05 -7.91 26.12
CA ALA A 204 -1.60 -7.96 26.04
C ALA A 204 -0.90 -6.83 26.81
N LEU A 205 -1.55 -5.68 26.97
CA LEU A 205 -0.99 -4.51 27.67
C LEU A 205 -1.29 -4.52 29.20
N GLY A 206 -2.24 -5.34 29.64
CA GLY A 206 -2.69 -5.43 31.04
C GLY A 206 -3.81 -4.47 31.33
#